data_6ff639f72b464980dea67eb535d3a086
#
_entry.id   6ff639f72b464980dea67eb535d3a086
#
_cell.length_a   1.000
_cell.length_b   1.000
_cell.length_c   1.000
_cell.angle_alpha   90.00
_cell.angle_beta   90.00
_cell.angle_gamma   90.00
#
_symmetry.space_group_name_H-M   'P 1'
#
loop_
_entity.id
_entity.type
_entity.pdbx_description
1 polymer ?
#
loop_
_entity_poly.entity_id
_entity_poly.type
_entity_poly.pdbx_seq_one_letter_code
_entity_poly.pdbx_strand_id
1 'polypeptide(L)'
;MAAKKIYDTLSKELAEEVQKCGCMKQTGVSLRHMMNFGCTSSPRNLLISAQFLHKELPIRIARRAIELENLPYGLSSKPAVLKVRDWYLDSFRDLRSYPEIKDKNDELGFTKMVKMIKVRHNNVVPVMALGIQQLKKERPRFDYEDLREIHQFLDRFYMSRIGIRMLIGQHVALHDPNPPPNYLGYIHTKMSPLEVARTASEDARGICLREYGSAPDVNIYGDPDFTFPYVPTHLHMMVFELVKNSVRAVQERFMDSDKVAPPIRIIVADGLEDVTIKVSDEGGGIPRSGLPKIFTYLYSTARNPLDEHFTTADVATACTMAGYGYGIPISRLYARYFGGDLQIISMEGYGTDAYLHLSRLGDSEEPLT
;
A
#
# COMPACT_ATOMS: atom_id res chain seq x y z
N MET A 1 -16.07 27.77 6.02
CA MET A 1 -17.06 26.90 6.69
C MET A 1 -16.32 26.00 7.67
N ALA A 2 -16.75 25.91 8.94
CA ALA A 2 -16.18 24.96 9.89
C ALA A 2 -16.43 23.53 9.39
N ALA A 3 -15.41 22.66 9.46
CA ALA A 3 -15.58 21.26 9.08
C ALA A 3 -16.59 20.61 10.02
N LYS A 4 -17.60 19.93 9.46
CA LYS A 4 -18.56 19.15 10.25
C LYS A 4 -17.80 18.04 10.99
N LYS A 5 -17.94 17.98 12.30
CA LYS A 5 -17.35 16.91 13.12
C LYS A 5 -18.14 15.60 12.96
N ILE A 6 -17.60 14.48 13.45
CA ILE A 6 -18.26 13.16 13.45
C ILE A 6 -19.67 13.28 14.05
N TYR A 7 -19.83 14.02 15.13
CA TYR A 7 -21.13 14.28 15.80
C TYR A 7 -22.13 15.09 14.95
N ASP A 8 -21.65 15.79 13.92
CA ASP A 8 -22.52 16.56 13.02
C ASP A 8 -22.98 15.74 11.80
N THR A 9 -22.30 14.59 11.55
CA THR A 9 -22.53 13.74 10.36
C THR A 9 -23.20 12.41 10.68
N LEU A 10 -23.13 11.95 11.93
CA LEU A 10 -23.71 10.70 12.41
C LEU A 10 -24.77 10.96 13.49
N SER A 11 -25.65 9.97 13.74
CA SER A 11 -26.47 10.00 14.96
C SER A 11 -25.55 9.96 16.19
N LYS A 12 -26.06 10.51 17.31
CA LYS A 12 -25.29 10.57 18.56
C LYS A 12 -24.84 9.18 19.01
N GLU A 13 -25.72 8.19 18.92
CA GLU A 13 -25.44 6.80 19.28
C GLU A 13 -24.31 6.22 18.42
N LEU A 14 -24.35 6.43 17.11
CA LEU A 14 -23.33 5.92 16.20
C LEU A 14 -21.98 6.62 16.39
N ALA A 15 -21.97 7.91 16.70
CA ALA A 15 -20.76 8.66 17.04
C ALA A 15 -20.11 8.14 18.35
N GLU A 16 -20.92 7.84 19.38
CA GLU A 16 -20.44 7.22 20.63
C GLU A 16 -19.87 5.82 20.37
N GLU A 17 -20.49 5.03 19.46
CA GLU A 17 -19.95 3.71 19.04
C GLU A 17 -18.62 3.84 18.31
N VAL A 18 -18.43 4.82 17.42
CA VAL A 18 -17.14 5.09 16.77
C VAL A 18 -16.06 5.31 17.82
N GLN A 19 -16.31 6.16 18.82
CA GLN A 19 -15.36 6.43 19.90
C GLN A 19 -15.05 5.18 20.72
N LYS A 20 -16.06 4.41 21.09
CA LYS A 20 -15.91 3.17 21.84
C LYS A 20 -15.08 2.13 21.06
N CYS A 21 -15.42 1.88 19.79
CA CYS A 21 -14.70 0.93 18.95
C CYS A 21 -13.25 1.38 18.70
N GLY A 22 -13.02 2.67 18.45
CA GLY A 22 -11.68 3.21 18.20
C GLY A 22 -10.70 3.03 19.38
N CYS A 23 -11.21 2.92 20.62
CA CYS A 23 -10.42 2.65 21.81
C CYS A 23 -10.17 1.17 22.07
N MET A 24 -10.83 0.24 21.35
CA MET A 24 -10.67 -1.20 21.56
C MET A 24 -9.32 -1.69 21.03
N LYS A 25 -8.81 -2.79 21.63
CA LYS A 25 -7.57 -3.42 21.17
C LYS A 25 -7.80 -4.15 19.85
N GLN A 26 -6.91 -3.93 18.91
CA GLN A 26 -6.86 -4.66 17.64
C GLN A 26 -6.20 -6.01 17.82
N THR A 27 -6.51 -6.95 16.93
CA THR A 27 -5.91 -8.29 16.89
C THR A 27 -4.93 -8.36 15.71
N GLY A 28 -3.63 -8.62 16.01
CA GLY A 28 -2.60 -8.82 15.01
C GLY A 28 -2.71 -10.18 14.33
N VAL A 29 -2.43 -10.23 13.03
CA VAL A 29 -2.43 -11.47 12.25
C VAL A 29 -1.13 -11.58 11.47
N SER A 30 -0.47 -12.75 11.48
CA SER A 30 0.72 -13.02 10.68
C SER A 30 0.37 -13.72 9.36
N LEU A 31 1.31 -13.69 8.39
CA LEU A 31 1.17 -14.43 7.14
C LEU A 31 0.95 -15.93 7.41
N ARG A 32 1.70 -16.50 8.36
CA ARG A 32 1.58 -17.91 8.78
C ARG A 32 0.21 -18.23 9.37
N HIS A 33 -0.36 -17.35 10.18
CA HIS A 33 -1.72 -17.52 10.70
C HIS A 33 -2.75 -17.57 9.58
N MET A 34 -2.64 -16.65 8.59
CA MET A 34 -3.54 -16.63 7.43
C MET A 34 -3.41 -17.89 6.57
N MET A 35 -2.18 -18.39 6.38
CA MET A 35 -1.92 -19.64 5.64
C MET A 35 -2.54 -20.84 6.36
N ASN A 36 -2.24 -21.02 7.65
CA ASN A 36 -2.75 -22.15 8.44
C ASN A 36 -4.28 -22.16 8.46
N PHE A 37 -4.89 -21.00 8.56
CA PHE A 37 -6.34 -20.86 8.50
C PHE A 37 -6.90 -21.19 7.11
N GLY A 38 -6.21 -20.75 6.03
CA GLY A 38 -6.61 -20.96 4.64
C GLY A 38 -6.41 -22.39 4.14
N CYS A 39 -5.53 -23.20 4.76
CA CYS A 39 -5.29 -24.59 4.37
C CYS A 39 -6.55 -25.48 4.47
N THR A 40 -7.52 -25.10 5.28
CA THR A 40 -8.77 -25.83 5.47
C THR A 40 -9.95 -24.95 5.04
N SER A 41 -10.17 -24.81 3.74
CA SER A 41 -11.32 -24.06 3.18
C SER A 41 -12.61 -24.84 3.40
N SER A 42 -13.12 -24.84 4.64
CA SER A 42 -14.42 -25.39 4.97
C SER A 42 -15.47 -24.28 5.16
N PRO A 43 -16.76 -24.54 4.92
CA PRO A 43 -17.83 -23.57 5.22
C PRO A 43 -17.78 -23.05 6.67
N ARG A 44 -17.32 -23.89 7.62
CA ARG A 44 -17.14 -23.52 9.01
C ARG A 44 -16.03 -22.49 9.18
N ASN A 45 -14.91 -22.64 8.46
CA ASN A 45 -13.80 -21.70 8.54
C ASN A 45 -14.16 -20.35 7.90
N LEU A 46 -14.91 -20.33 6.80
CA LEU A 46 -15.43 -19.09 6.21
C LEU A 46 -16.34 -18.35 7.19
N LEU A 47 -17.21 -19.06 7.88
CA LEU A 47 -18.08 -18.49 8.93
C LEU A 47 -17.26 -17.89 10.08
N ILE A 48 -16.24 -18.60 10.58
CA ILE A 48 -15.34 -18.11 11.63
C ILE A 48 -14.58 -16.86 11.14
N SER A 49 -14.11 -16.86 9.91
CA SER A 49 -13.45 -15.70 9.28
C SER A 49 -14.38 -14.48 9.25
N ALA A 50 -15.62 -14.66 8.78
CA ALA A 50 -16.59 -13.59 8.73
C ALA A 50 -16.93 -13.04 10.14
N GLN A 51 -17.11 -13.92 11.14
CA GLN A 51 -17.33 -13.53 12.53
C GLN A 51 -16.15 -12.76 13.12
N PHE A 52 -14.91 -13.16 12.79
CA PHE A 52 -13.71 -12.41 13.17
C PHE A 52 -13.70 -11.02 12.54
N LEU A 53 -13.91 -10.92 11.23
CA LEU A 53 -13.93 -9.65 10.52
C LEU A 53 -15.06 -8.72 10.99
N HIS A 54 -16.23 -9.27 11.29
CA HIS A 54 -17.37 -8.51 11.82
C HIS A 54 -17.05 -7.82 13.15
N LYS A 55 -16.16 -8.41 13.97
CA LYS A 55 -15.68 -7.81 15.22
C LYS A 55 -14.49 -6.89 15.02
N GLU A 56 -13.54 -7.28 14.19
CA GLU A 56 -12.23 -6.60 14.05
C GLU A 56 -12.29 -5.36 13.13
N LEU A 57 -13.01 -5.42 12.01
CA LEU A 57 -13.05 -4.32 11.04
C LEU A 57 -13.65 -3.02 11.62
N PRO A 58 -14.73 -3.04 12.41
CA PRO A 58 -15.23 -1.82 13.06
C PRO A 58 -14.18 -1.13 13.93
N ILE A 59 -13.36 -1.89 14.66
CA ILE A 59 -12.28 -1.36 15.52
C ILE A 59 -11.24 -0.62 14.68
N ARG A 60 -10.77 -1.26 13.61
CA ARG A 60 -9.76 -0.70 12.71
C ARG A 60 -10.27 0.54 11.99
N ILE A 61 -11.49 0.48 11.47
CA ILE A 61 -12.11 1.57 10.70
C ILE A 61 -12.42 2.77 11.60
N ALA A 62 -13.00 2.55 12.79
CA ALA A 62 -13.30 3.61 13.74
C ALA A 62 -12.05 4.39 14.17
N ARG A 63 -10.95 3.69 14.48
CA ARG A 63 -9.68 4.32 14.84
C ARG A 63 -9.17 5.26 13.75
N ARG A 64 -9.23 4.84 12.48
CA ARG A 64 -8.81 5.69 11.34
C ARG A 64 -9.76 6.88 11.14
N ALA A 65 -11.06 6.69 11.32
CA ALA A 65 -12.03 7.78 11.22
C ALA A 65 -11.76 8.87 12.29
N ILE A 66 -11.48 8.48 13.53
CA ILE A 66 -11.12 9.39 14.62
C ILE A 66 -9.81 10.14 14.33
N GLU A 67 -8.79 9.44 13.82
CA GLU A 67 -7.51 10.10 13.46
C GLU A 67 -7.68 11.12 12.33
N LEU A 68 -8.46 10.80 11.30
CA LEU A 68 -8.74 11.72 10.19
C LEU A 68 -9.43 13.00 10.64
N GLU A 69 -10.23 12.95 11.70
CA GLU A 69 -10.90 14.12 12.28
C GLU A 69 -9.94 15.02 13.07
N ASN A 70 -8.91 14.42 13.66
CA ASN A 70 -7.97 15.09 14.56
C ASN A 70 -6.64 15.48 13.91
N LEU A 71 -6.57 15.54 12.57
CA LEU A 71 -5.35 15.90 11.86
C LEU A 71 -4.95 17.35 12.10
N PRO A 72 -3.62 17.60 12.29
CA PRO A 72 -3.10 18.91 12.62
C PRO A 72 -3.14 19.87 11.42
N TYR A 73 -2.83 21.12 11.68
CA TYR A 73 -2.59 22.20 10.71
C TYR A 73 -3.79 22.51 9.78
N GLY A 74 -5.01 22.08 10.13
CA GLY A 74 -6.20 22.23 9.30
C GLY A 74 -6.33 21.20 8.18
N LEU A 75 -5.50 20.15 8.18
CA LEU A 75 -5.58 19.06 7.22
C LEU A 75 -6.92 18.31 7.31
N SER A 76 -7.46 18.10 8.55
CA SER A 76 -8.76 17.49 8.77
C SER A 76 -9.94 18.22 8.12
N SER A 77 -9.80 19.52 7.82
CA SER A 77 -10.84 20.33 7.19
C SER A 77 -10.77 20.35 5.64
N LYS A 78 -9.74 19.73 5.04
CA LYS A 78 -9.60 19.71 3.58
C LYS A 78 -10.68 18.85 2.94
N PRO A 79 -11.33 19.32 1.84
CA PRO A 79 -12.42 18.58 1.19
C PRO A 79 -12.03 17.14 0.81
N ALA A 80 -10.81 16.92 0.35
CA ALA A 80 -10.30 15.61 0.01
C ALA A 80 -10.19 14.69 1.25
N VAL A 81 -9.70 15.21 2.38
CA VAL A 81 -9.58 14.44 3.63
C VAL A 81 -10.96 14.15 4.22
N LEU A 82 -11.87 15.11 4.19
CA LEU A 82 -13.28 14.92 4.62
C LEU A 82 -13.96 13.81 3.81
N LYS A 83 -13.72 13.75 2.49
CA LYS A 83 -14.25 12.69 1.64
C LYS A 83 -13.72 11.30 2.07
N VAL A 84 -12.43 11.19 2.39
CA VAL A 84 -11.86 9.94 2.89
C VAL A 84 -12.46 9.57 4.24
N ARG A 85 -12.56 10.52 5.18
CA ARG A 85 -13.23 10.33 6.47
C ARG A 85 -14.65 9.79 6.30
N ASP A 86 -15.43 10.38 5.41
CA ASP A 86 -16.81 9.97 5.16
C ASP A 86 -16.89 8.54 4.62
N TRP A 87 -15.96 8.10 3.74
CA TRP A 87 -15.88 6.70 3.32
C TRP A 87 -15.63 5.73 4.48
N TYR A 88 -14.78 6.13 5.45
CA TYR A 88 -14.55 5.32 6.65
C TYR A 88 -15.77 5.28 7.56
N LEU A 89 -16.47 6.40 7.74
CA LEU A 89 -17.70 6.48 8.54
C LEU A 89 -18.85 5.69 7.91
N ASP A 90 -19.04 5.77 6.59
CA ASP A 90 -20.03 4.97 5.89
C ASP A 90 -19.73 3.47 6.01
N SER A 91 -18.47 3.08 5.92
CA SER A 91 -18.06 1.70 6.07
C SER A 91 -18.24 1.20 7.52
N PHE A 92 -18.00 2.06 8.51
CA PHE A 92 -18.29 1.76 9.91
C PHE A 92 -19.80 1.55 10.13
N ARG A 93 -20.63 2.41 9.57
CA ARG A 93 -22.11 2.30 9.63
C ARG A 93 -22.58 0.97 9.05
N ASP A 94 -22.10 0.62 7.84
CA ASP A 94 -22.48 -0.64 7.19
C ASP A 94 -22.13 -1.85 8.06
N LEU A 95 -20.89 -1.88 8.63
CA LEU A 95 -20.44 -2.97 9.49
C LEU A 95 -21.23 -3.09 10.79
N ARG A 96 -21.57 -1.95 11.41
CA ARG A 96 -22.34 -1.94 12.68
C ARG A 96 -23.81 -2.23 12.49
N SER A 97 -24.36 -1.91 11.34
CA SER A 97 -25.75 -2.21 10.97
C SER A 97 -25.94 -3.67 10.53
N TYR A 98 -24.84 -4.40 10.23
CA TYR A 98 -24.92 -5.78 9.82
C TYR A 98 -25.22 -6.69 11.03
N PRO A 99 -26.23 -7.58 10.96
CA PRO A 99 -26.59 -8.45 12.07
C PRO A 99 -25.47 -9.45 12.41
N GLU A 100 -25.59 -10.08 13.58
CA GLU A 100 -24.69 -11.16 13.99
C GLU A 100 -24.69 -12.30 12.96
N ILE A 101 -23.50 -12.74 12.56
CA ILE A 101 -23.33 -13.79 11.54
C ILE A 101 -23.47 -15.16 12.20
N LYS A 102 -24.57 -15.87 11.89
CA LYS A 102 -24.92 -17.14 12.51
C LYS A 102 -24.83 -18.31 11.55
N ASP A 103 -25.10 -18.08 10.28
CA ASP A 103 -25.18 -19.12 9.27
C ASP A 103 -24.45 -18.74 7.97
N LYS A 104 -24.50 -19.65 6.99
CA LYS A 104 -23.88 -19.47 5.68
C LYS A 104 -24.51 -18.32 4.86
N ASN A 105 -25.79 -18.04 5.03
CA ASN A 105 -26.46 -16.98 4.28
C ASN A 105 -26.02 -15.60 4.81
N ASP A 106 -25.95 -15.46 6.13
CA ASP A 106 -25.40 -14.27 6.79
C ASP A 106 -23.96 -14.03 6.36
N GLU A 107 -23.14 -15.09 6.35
CA GLU A 107 -21.74 -15.05 5.94
C GLU A 107 -21.59 -14.57 4.48
N LEU A 108 -22.36 -15.11 3.54
CA LEU A 108 -22.32 -14.69 2.13
C LEU A 108 -22.77 -13.24 1.93
N GLY A 109 -23.79 -12.81 2.69
CA GLY A 109 -24.24 -11.42 2.71
C GLY A 109 -23.16 -10.47 3.22
N PHE A 110 -22.50 -10.84 4.33
CA PHE A 110 -21.38 -10.10 4.91
C PHE A 110 -20.20 -10.00 3.93
N THR A 111 -19.85 -11.10 3.28
CA THR A 111 -18.76 -11.14 2.27
C THR A 111 -19.01 -10.17 1.11
N LYS A 112 -20.25 -10.08 0.64
CA LYS A 112 -20.64 -9.09 -0.39
C LYS A 112 -20.46 -7.65 0.13
N MET A 113 -20.88 -7.39 1.36
CA MET A 113 -20.75 -6.07 1.98
C MET A 113 -19.27 -5.65 2.15
N VAL A 114 -18.41 -6.50 2.70
CA VAL A 114 -16.98 -6.16 2.87
C VAL A 114 -16.26 -6.01 1.53
N LYS A 115 -16.70 -6.72 0.49
CA LYS A 115 -16.23 -6.50 -0.88
C LYS A 115 -16.57 -5.09 -1.39
N MET A 116 -17.77 -4.58 -1.13
CA MET A 116 -18.17 -3.20 -1.46
C MET A 116 -17.35 -2.18 -0.67
N ILE A 117 -17.10 -2.42 0.62
CA ILE A 117 -16.23 -1.57 1.45
C ILE A 117 -14.82 -1.49 0.84
N LYS A 118 -14.25 -2.62 0.42
CA LYS A 118 -12.93 -2.65 -0.22
C LYS A 118 -12.89 -1.80 -1.50
N VAL A 119 -13.93 -1.84 -2.33
CA VAL A 119 -14.07 -1.03 -3.55
C VAL A 119 -14.20 0.46 -3.21
N ARG A 120 -15.06 0.82 -2.23
CA ARG A 120 -15.22 2.22 -1.74
C ARG A 120 -13.89 2.85 -1.36
N HIS A 121 -12.96 2.06 -0.79
CA HIS A 121 -11.65 2.53 -0.33
C HIS A 121 -10.55 2.47 -1.41
N ASN A 122 -10.84 2.20 -2.68
CA ASN A 122 -9.80 2.09 -3.72
C ASN A 122 -9.02 3.39 -3.88
N ASN A 123 -9.71 4.53 -3.89
CA ASN A 123 -9.11 5.84 -4.18
C ASN A 123 -8.62 6.60 -2.92
N VAL A 124 -8.47 5.94 -1.78
CA VAL A 124 -8.03 6.59 -0.54
C VAL A 124 -6.64 7.21 -0.68
N VAL A 125 -5.67 6.50 -1.27
CA VAL A 125 -4.29 7.01 -1.42
C VAL A 125 -4.22 8.28 -2.27
N PRO A 126 -4.74 8.31 -3.51
CA PRO A 126 -4.67 9.50 -4.34
C PRO A 126 -5.48 10.68 -3.77
N VAL A 127 -6.61 10.42 -3.12
CA VAL A 127 -7.42 11.49 -2.52
C VAL A 127 -6.74 12.08 -1.28
N MET A 128 -6.07 11.26 -0.45
CA MET A 128 -5.24 11.76 0.65
C MET A 128 -4.06 12.59 0.14
N ALA A 129 -3.39 12.14 -0.93
CA ALA A 129 -2.31 12.89 -1.57
C ALA A 129 -2.76 14.29 -2.02
N LEU A 130 -3.93 14.37 -2.64
CA LEU A 130 -4.54 15.65 -3.01
C LEU A 130 -4.79 16.55 -1.79
N GLY A 131 -5.31 16.00 -0.69
CA GLY A 131 -5.56 16.76 0.55
C GLY A 131 -4.29 17.38 1.14
N ILE A 132 -3.18 16.62 1.14
CA ILE A 132 -1.89 17.12 1.65
C ILE A 132 -1.29 18.16 0.69
N GLN A 133 -1.44 17.96 -0.62
CA GLN A 133 -1.00 18.95 -1.60
C GLN A 133 -1.78 20.27 -1.44
N GLN A 134 -3.09 20.21 -1.21
CA GLN A 134 -3.90 21.39 -0.91
C GLN A 134 -3.37 22.15 0.31
N LEU A 135 -3.01 21.42 1.38
CA LEU A 135 -2.39 22.02 2.56
C LEU A 135 -1.06 22.69 2.25
N LYS A 136 -0.18 22.02 1.47
CA LYS A 136 1.12 22.60 1.05
C LYS A 136 0.96 23.87 0.22
N LYS A 137 0.00 23.91 -0.71
CA LYS A 137 -0.29 25.12 -1.52
C LYS A 137 -0.73 26.32 -0.67
N GLU A 138 -1.51 26.07 0.38
CA GLU A 138 -1.96 27.14 1.31
C GLU A 138 -0.86 27.60 2.28
N ARG A 139 0.12 26.71 2.57
CA ARG A 139 1.21 26.98 3.50
C ARG A 139 2.57 26.66 2.87
N PRO A 140 3.03 27.44 1.89
CA PRO A 140 4.27 27.17 1.14
C PRO A 140 5.54 27.24 1.99
N ARG A 141 5.47 27.81 3.21
CA ARG A 141 6.60 27.89 4.17
C ARG A 141 6.73 26.67 5.08
N PHE A 142 5.84 25.67 4.96
CA PHE A 142 6.02 24.41 5.66
C PHE A 142 7.29 23.72 5.18
N ASP A 143 8.23 23.52 6.09
CA ASP A 143 9.40 22.73 5.84
C ASP A 143 9.18 21.24 6.17
N TYR A 144 10.25 20.46 6.07
CA TYR A 144 10.20 19.02 6.31
C TYR A 144 9.85 18.66 7.77
N GLU A 145 10.33 19.46 8.73
CA GLU A 145 10.09 19.23 10.17
C GLU A 145 8.62 19.46 10.54
N ASP A 146 8.01 20.51 9.98
CA ASP A 146 6.58 20.81 10.19
C ASP A 146 5.68 19.66 9.68
N LEU A 147 6.11 18.96 8.64
CA LEU A 147 5.36 17.85 8.07
C LEU A 147 5.61 16.50 8.75
N ARG A 148 6.54 16.42 9.72
CA ARG A 148 6.90 15.17 10.39
C ARG A 148 5.71 14.45 11.03
N GLU A 149 4.86 15.20 11.71
CA GLU A 149 3.64 14.65 12.34
C GLU A 149 2.66 14.09 11.30
N ILE A 150 2.52 14.78 10.16
CA ILE A 150 1.69 14.30 9.04
C ILE A 150 2.28 13.03 8.44
N HIS A 151 3.61 12.94 8.25
CA HIS A 151 4.25 11.72 7.73
C HIS A 151 4.07 10.53 8.68
N GLN A 152 4.22 10.74 9.99
CA GLN A 152 3.98 9.70 10.99
C GLN A 152 2.51 9.24 11.01
N PHE A 153 1.56 10.17 10.86
CA PHE A 153 0.16 9.81 10.68
C PHE A 153 -0.05 8.97 9.42
N LEU A 154 0.50 9.38 8.28
CA LEU A 154 0.33 8.66 7.01
C LEU A 154 0.91 7.25 7.09
N ASP A 155 2.05 7.04 7.75
CA ASP A 155 2.62 5.72 7.96
C ASP A 155 1.64 4.82 8.74
N ARG A 156 1.09 5.29 9.85
CA ARG A 156 0.09 4.54 10.62
C ARG A 156 -1.19 4.30 9.82
N PHE A 157 -1.68 5.32 9.15
CA PHE A 157 -2.90 5.27 8.36
C PHE A 157 -2.80 4.27 7.21
N TYR A 158 -1.71 4.31 6.43
CA TYR A 158 -1.51 3.39 5.31
C TYR A 158 -1.16 1.98 5.78
N MET A 159 -0.42 1.80 6.87
CA MET A 159 -0.18 0.49 7.47
C MET A 159 -1.52 -0.17 7.85
N SER A 160 -2.38 0.54 8.58
CA SER A 160 -3.72 0.05 8.91
C SER A 160 -4.57 -0.25 7.68
N ARG A 161 -4.48 0.60 6.65
CA ARG A 161 -5.17 0.36 5.37
C ARG A 161 -4.70 -0.92 4.68
N ILE A 162 -3.39 -1.21 4.69
CA ILE A 162 -2.84 -2.46 4.16
C ILE A 162 -3.48 -3.64 4.89
N GLY A 163 -3.53 -3.61 6.24
CA GLY A 163 -4.12 -4.66 7.05
C GLY A 163 -5.62 -4.87 6.78
N ILE A 164 -6.41 -3.79 6.75
CA ILE A 164 -7.84 -3.86 6.41
C ILE A 164 -8.04 -4.51 5.03
N ARG A 165 -7.29 -4.08 4.02
CA ARG A 165 -7.40 -4.62 2.66
C ARG A 165 -6.92 -6.06 2.55
N MET A 166 -5.88 -6.43 3.29
CA MET A 166 -5.37 -7.79 3.33
C MET A 166 -6.40 -8.74 3.98
N LEU A 167 -6.96 -8.38 5.12
CA LEU A 167 -7.96 -9.19 5.81
C LEU A 167 -9.23 -9.40 4.98
N ILE A 168 -9.80 -8.31 4.43
CA ILE A 168 -10.98 -8.41 3.55
C ILE A 168 -10.64 -9.21 2.29
N GLY A 169 -9.50 -8.92 1.68
CA GLY A 169 -9.09 -9.57 0.44
C GLY A 169 -8.86 -11.06 0.61
N GLN A 170 -8.20 -11.47 1.68
CA GLN A 170 -7.97 -12.86 2.03
C GLN A 170 -9.30 -13.61 2.22
N HIS A 171 -10.21 -13.03 3.00
CA HIS A 171 -11.54 -13.61 3.23
C HIS A 171 -12.31 -13.77 1.93
N VAL A 172 -12.38 -12.74 1.10
CA VAL A 172 -13.10 -12.78 -0.19
C VAL A 172 -12.48 -13.80 -1.15
N ALA A 173 -11.14 -13.89 -1.20
CA ALA A 173 -10.46 -14.81 -2.11
C ALA A 173 -10.60 -16.28 -1.70
N LEU A 174 -10.78 -16.58 -0.40
CA LEU A 174 -11.08 -17.94 0.09
C LEU A 174 -12.45 -18.47 -0.38
N HIS A 175 -13.34 -17.64 -0.93
CA HIS A 175 -14.61 -18.03 -1.52
C HIS A 175 -14.51 -18.49 -2.96
N ASP A 176 -13.34 -18.40 -3.60
CA ASP A 176 -13.17 -18.87 -4.95
C ASP A 176 -13.39 -20.40 -4.98
N PRO A 177 -14.40 -20.91 -5.72
CA PRO A 177 -14.64 -22.35 -5.80
C PRO A 177 -13.55 -23.09 -6.58
N ASN A 178 -12.77 -22.37 -7.42
CA ASN A 178 -11.71 -22.91 -8.25
C ASN A 178 -10.41 -22.10 -8.09
N PRO A 179 -9.81 -22.11 -6.89
CA PRO A 179 -8.61 -21.33 -6.67
C PRO A 179 -7.47 -21.83 -7.59
N PRO A 180 -6.63 -20.93 -8.10
CA PRO A 180 -5.45 -21.34 -8.85
C PRO A 180 -4.54 -22.28 -8.02
N PRO A 181 -3.75 -23.16 -8.66
CA PRO A 181 -2.86 -24.04 -7.93
C PRO A 181 -1.92 -23.27 -6.97
N ASN A 182 -1.70 -23.84 -5.80
CA ASN A 182 -0.85 -23.26 -4.75
C ASN A 182 -1.32 -21.92 -4.15
N TYR A 183 -2.57 -21.51 -4.39
CA TYR A 183 -3.14 -20.33 -3.74
C TYR A 183 -3.99 -20.70 -2.51
N LEU A 184 -3.79 -19.94 -1.44
CA LEU A 184 -4.62 -19.93 -0.24
C LEU A 184 -5.16 -18.50 -0.07
N GLY A 185 -6.28 -18.20 -0.73
CA GLY A 185 -6.78 -16.84 -0.84
C GLY A 185 -5.81 -15.95 -1.64
N TYR A 186 -5.24 -14.92 -1.02
CA TYR A 186 -4.23 -14.05 -1.65
C TYR A 186 -2.80 -14.58 -1.62
N ILE A 187 -2.55 -15.58 -0.77
CA ILE A 187 -1.21 -16.10 -0.53
C ILE A 187 -0.92 -17.22 -1.54
N HIS A 188 0.19 -17.09 -2.27
CA HIS A 188 0.73 -18.16 -3.10
C HIS A 188 1.81 -18.90 -2.30
N THR A 189 1.59 -20.19 -2.02
CA THR A 189 2.47 -21.01 -1.16
C THR A 189 3.81 -21.34 -1.76
N LYS A 190 3.92 -21.26 -3.09
CA LYS A 190 5.13 -21.51 -3.89
C LYS A 190 5.37 -20.36 -4.87
N MET A 191 5.40 -19.13 -4.37
CA MET A 191 5.59 -17.93 -5.19
C MET A 191 7.05 -17.86 -5.67
N SER A 192 7.28 -17.76 -6.98
CA SER A 192 8.59 -17.43 -7.53
C SER A 192 8.82 -15.92 -7.50
N PRO A 193 9.78 -15.39 -6.72
CA PRO A 193 10.08 -13.97 -6.70
C PRO A 193 10.69 -13.49 -8.02
N LEU A 194 11.35 -14.37 -8.79
CA LEU A 194 11.89 -14.03 -10.11
C LEU A 194 10.77 -13.75 -11.11
N GLU A 195 9.74 -14.60 -11.15
CA GLU A 195 8.60 -14.41 -12.06
C GLU A 195 7.83 -13.12 -11.73
N VAL A 196 7.62 -12.85 -10.44
CA VAL A 196 6.97 -11.59 -10.02
C VAL A 196 7.83 -10.39 -10.38
N ALA A 197 9.15 -10.47 -10.19
CA ALA A 197 10.07 -9.39 -10.57
C ALA A 197 10.09 -9.17 -12.09
N ARG A 198 10.00 -10.25 -12.89
CA ARG A 198 9.91 -10.16 -14.36
C ARG A 198 8.66 -9.39 -14.80
N THR A 199 7.49 -9.83 -14.33
CA THR A 199 6.22 -9.17 -14.68
C THR A 199 6.20 -7.70 -14.24
N ALA A 200 6.65 -7.39 -13.02
CA ALA A 200 6.73 -6.02 -12.53
C ALA A 200 7.70 -5.15 -13.37
N SER A 201 8.79 -5.75 -13.85
CA SER A 201 9.77 -5.05 -14.73
C SER A 201 9.20 -4.79 -16.10
N GLU A 202 8.48 -5.72 -16.69
CA GLU A 202 7.79 -5.56 -17.98
C GLU A 202 6.74 -4.46 -17.91
N ASP A 203 5.94 -4.42 -16.85
CA ASP A 203 4.94 -3.36 -16.62
C ASP A 203 5.60 -1.98 -16.49
N ALA A 204 6.68 -1.86 -15.71
CA ALA A 204 7.42 -0.60 -15.54
C ALA A 204 8.07 -0.14 -16.85
N ARG A 205 8.72 -1.06 -17.60
CA ARG A 205 9.29 -0.76 -18.92
C ARG A 205 8.22 -0.34 -19.93
N GLY A 206 7.06 -0.99 -19.90
CA GLY A 206 5.93 -0.64 -20.76
C GLY A 206 5.44 0.80 -20.57
N ILE A 207 5.47 1.31 -19.34
CA ILE A 207 5.15 2.73 -19.10
C ILE A 207 6.25 3.63 -19.65
N CYS A 208 7.53 3.32 -19.41
CA CYS A 208 8.65 4.09 -19.91
C CYS A 208 8.66 4.16 -21.44
N LEU A 209 8.42 3.04 -22.14
CA LEU A 209 8.30 2.97 -23.58
C LEU A 209 7.19 3.89 -24.13
N ARG A 210 6.06 3.98 -23.43
CA ARG A 210 4.96 4.87 -23.84
C ARG A 210 5.28 6.35 -23.66
N GLU A 211 6.01 6.70 -22.59
CA GLU A 211 6.30 8.10 -22.26
C GLU A 211 7.54 8.64 -22.98
N TYR A 212 8.59 7.83 -23.14
CA TYR A 212 9.88 8.26 -23.67
C TYR A 212 10.23 7.66 -25.05
N GLY A 213 9.44 6.69 -25.54
CA GLY A 213 9.71 5.99 -26.79
C GLY A 213 10.80 4.90 -26.70
N SER A 214 11.52 4.83 -25.58
CA SER A 214 12.54 3.82 -25.28
C SER A 214 12.57 3.49 -23.80
N ALA A 215 13.19 2.38 -23.42
CA ALA A 215 13.36 1.98 -22.02
C ALA A 215 14.64 1.14 -21.88
N PRO A 216 15.43 1.34 -20.80
CA PRO A 216 16.58 0.50 -20.51
C PRO A 216 16.17 -0.95 -20.27
N ASP A 217 17.10 -1.88 -20.49
CA ASP A 217 16.87 -3.29 -20.20
C ASP A 217 16.89 -3.58 -18.70
N VAL A 218 16.24 -4.68 -18.30
CA VAL A 218 16.25 -5.18 -16.92
C VAL A 218 16.75 -6.60 -16.92
N ASN A 219 17.86 -6.86 -16.24
CA ASN A 219 18.46 -8.17 -16.07
C ASN A 219 18.13 -8.71 -14.68
N ILE A 220 17.60 -9.93 -14.60
CA ILE A 220 17.17 -10.55 -13.36
C ILE A 220 18.04 -11.78 -13.09
N TYR A 221 18.60 -11.87 -11.89
CA TYR A 221 19.51 -12.90 -11.42
C TYR A 221 18.97 -13.57 -10.17
N GLY A 222 19.09 -14.88 -10.07
CA GLY A 222 18.66 -15.69 -8.92
C GLY A 222 18.44 -17.14 -9.32
N ASP A 223 18.08 -17.96 -8.36
CA ASP A 223 17.72 -19.36 -8.61
C ASP A 223 16.32 -19.44 -9.22
N PRO A 224 16.15 -19.95 -10.46
CA PRO A 224 14.86 -20.03 -11.13
C PRO A 224 13.87 -20.98 -10.45
N ASP A 225 14.35 -21.95 -9.70
CA ASP A 225 13.51 -22.93 -9.00
C ASP A 225 13.13 -22.49 -7.58
N PHE A 226 13.71 -21.39 -7.10
CA PHE A 226 13.43 -20.87 -5.77
C PHE A 226 12.00 -20.34 -5.66
N THR A 227 11.30 -20.79 -4.62
CA THR A 227 9.95 -20.35 -4.27
C THR A 227 9.79 -20.21 -2.76
N PHE A 228 8.93 -19.28 -2.33
CA PHE A 228 8.54 -19.13 -0.92
C PHE A 228 7.10 -18.63 -0.80
N PRO A 229 6.42 -18.83 0.34
CA PRO A 229 5.05 -18.36 0.51
C PRO A 229 5.02 -16.84 0.71
N TYR A 230 4.27 -16.15 -0.14
CA TYR A 230 4.06 -14.71 -0.02
C TYR A 230 2.80 -14.27 -0.78
N VAL A 231 2.47 -12.96 -0.74
CA VAL A 231 1.37 -12.34 -1.49
C VAL A 231 1.91 -11.75 -2.79
N PRO A 232 1.68 -12.37 -3.98
CA PRO A 232 2.30 -11.94 -5.24
C PRO A 232 1.99 -10.49 -5.60
N THR A 233 0.76 -10.03 -5.34
CA THR A 233 0.35 -8.65 -5.64
C THR A 233 1.08 -7.61 -4.78
N HIS A 234 1.43 -7.94 -3.53
CA HIS A 234 2.24 -7.08 -2.68
C HIS A 234 3.68 -6.98 -3.19
N LEU A 235 4.28 -8.13 -3.52
CA LEU A 235 5.63 -8.15 -4.08
C LEU A 235 5.69 -7.41 -5.42
N HIS A 236 4.75 -7.69 -6.32
CA HIS A 236 4.66 -7.02 -7.62
C HIS A 236 4.62 -5.49 -7.45
N MET A 237 3.77 -4.98 -6.58
CA MET A 237 3.64 -3.54 -6.33
C MET A 237 4.97 -2.94 -5.81
N MET A 238 5.63 -3.59 -4.86
CA MET A 238 6.92 -3.10 -4.32
C MET A 238 8.00 -3.08 -5.39
N VAL A 239 8.19 -4.18 -6.11
CA VAL A 239 9.22 -4.28 -7.17
C VAL A 239 8.90 -3.33 -8.32
N PHE A 240 7.63 -3.23 -8.72
CA PHE A 240 7.19 -2.30 -9.77
C PHE A 240 7.58 -0.84 -9.44
N GLU A 241 7.32 -0.36 -8.24
CA GLU A 241 7.67 1.01 -7.84
C GLU A 241 9.18 1.24 -7.81
N LEU A 242 9.97 0.25 -7.37
CA LEU A 242 11.42 0.33 -7.38
C LEU A 242 11.97 0.36 -8.82
N VAL A 243 11.55 -0.59 -9.66
CA VAL A 243 11.99 -0.68 -11.06
C VAL A 243 11.54 0.54 -11.85
N LYS A 244 10.31 1.02 -11.65
CA LYS A 244 9.80 2.23 -12.29
C LYS A 244 10.70 3.44 -12.02
N ASN A 245 11.13 3.61 -10.77
CA ASN A 245 12.03 4.70 -10.41
C ASN A 245 13.42 4.53 -11.04
N SER A 246 13.97 3.33 -11.05
CA SER A 246 15.27 3.02 -11.64
C SER A 246 15.27 3.18 -13.16
N VAL A 247 14.25 2.66 -13.84
CA VAL A 247 14.06 2.78 -15.30
C VAL A 247 13.96 4.26 -15.69
N ARG A 248 13.17 5.06 -14.96
CA ARG A 248 13.06 6.49 -15.21
C ARG A 248 14.41 7.21 -15.01
N ALA A 249 15.10 6.96 -13.90
CA ALA A 249 16.37 7.62 -13.60
C ALA A 249 17.43 7.33 -14.66
N VAL A 250 17.54 6.08 -15.11
CA VAL A 250 18.45 5.71 -16.20
C VAL A 250 18.02 6.33 -17.53
N GLN A 251 16.72 6.27 -17.85
CA GLN A 251 16.19 6.87 -19.10
C GLN A 251 16.46 8.38 -19.14
N GLU A 252 16.13 9.12 -18.10
CA GLU A 252 16.36 10.58 -18.04
C GLU A 252 17.84 10.95 -18.10
N ARG A 253 18.74 10.11 -17.56
CA ARG A 253 20.19 10.34 -17.58
C ARG A 253 20.83 10.13 -18.95
N PHE A 254 20.32 9.16 -19.74
CA PHE A 254 20.97 8.70 -20.97
C PHE A 254 20.21 9.07 -22.24
N MET A 255 18.98 9.61 -22.16
CA MET A 255 18.14 9.92 -23.35
C MET A 255 18.80 10.90 -24.33
N ASP A 256 19.59 11.86 -23.83
CA ASP A 256 20.30 12.84 -24.65
C ASP A 256 21.82 12.53 -24.76
N SER A 257 22.21 11.30 -24.49
CA SER A 257 23.63 10.87 -24.49
C SER A 257 23.90 9.91 -25.64
N ASP A 258 25.08 10.00 -26.25
CA ASP A 258 25.57 9.00 -27.21
C ASP A 258 25.94 7.65 -26.58
N LYS A 259 25.87 7.56 -25.23
CA LYS A 259 26.17 6.31 -24.52
C LYS A 259 24.96 5.41 -24.44
N VAL A 260 25.20 4.10 -24.53
CA VAL A 260 24.16 3.09 -24.31
C VAL A 260 23.74 3.11 -22.83
N ALA A 261 22.43 3.19 -22.58
CA ALA A 261 21.87 3.14 -21.24
C ALA A 261 22.21 1.80 -20.57
N PRO A 262 22.82 1.80 -19.36
CA PRO A 262 23.10 0.56 -18.65
C PRO A 262 21.81 -0.12 -18.21
N PRO A 263 21.77 -1.48 -18.17
CA PRO A 263 20.59 -2.19 -17.72
C PRO A 263 20.39 -2.04 -16.20
N ILE A 264 19.13 -2.04 -15.76
CA ILE A 264 18.79 -2.25 -14.36
C ILE A 264 19.08 -3.70 -14.00
N ARG A 265 19.66 -3.94 -12.82
CA ARG A 265 19.98 -5.28 -12.32
C ARG A 265 19.09 -5.60 -11.12
N ILE A 266 18.38 -6.72 -11.20
CA ILE A 266 17.60 -7.28 -10.09
C ILE A 266 18.27 -8.57 -9.65
N ILE A 267 18.57 -8.68 -8.36
CA ILE A 267 19.18 -9.87 -7.78
C ILE A 267 18.24 -10.38 -6.70
N VAL A 268 17.85 -11.65 -6.80
CA VAL A 268 17.04 -12.35 -5.80
C VAL A 268 17.94 -13.31 -5.04
N ALA A 269 18.05 -13.10 -3.74
CA ALA A 269 18.84 -13.92 -2.82
C ALA A 269 17.93 -14.71 -1.87
N ASP A 270 18.11 -16.03 -1.82
CA ASP A 270 17.45 -16.96 -0.92
C ASP A 270 18.23 -17.07 0.40
N GLY A 271 17.94 -16.18 1.36
CA GLY A 271 18.52 -16.22 2.70
C GLY A 271 17.74 -17.14 3.65
N LEU A 272 18.36 -17.49 4.77
CA LEU A 272 17.74 -18.36 5.80
C LEU A 272 16.58 -17.65 6.53
N GLU A 273 16.74 -16.38 6.86
CA GLU A 273 15.75 -15.57 7.58
C GLU A 273 14.95 -14.71 6.63
N ASP A 274 15.62 -14.06 5.65
CA ASP A 274 15.01 -13.16 4.71
C ASP A 274 15.24 -13.60 3.25
N VAL A 275 14.22 -13.39 2.43
CA VAL A 275 14.37 -13.32 0.97
C VAL A 275 14.68 -11.88 0.62
N THR A 276 15.84 -11.62 0.02
CA THR A 276 16.26 -10.26 -0.32
C THR A 276 16.20 -10.04 -1.83
N ILE A 277 15.53 -8.98 -2.25
CA ILE A 277 15.50 -8.55 -3.65
C ILE A 277 16.22 -7.21 -3.74
N LYS A 278 17.35 -7.19 -4.46
CA LYS A 278 18.11 -5.99 -4.74
C LYS A 278 17.73 -5.46 -6.12
N VAL A 279 17.36 -4.19 -6.22
CA VAL A 279 17.19 -3.46 -7.49
C VAL A 279 18.29 -2.41 -7.57
N SER A 280 19.13 -2.48 -8.62
CA SER A 280 20.33 -1.66 -8.79
C SER A 280 20.28 -0.91 -10.11
N ASP A 281 20.51 0.40 -10.10
CA ASP A 281 20.57 1.25 -11.28
C ASP A 281 21.82 2.14 -11.32
N GLU A 282 22.12 2.65 -12.51
CA GLU A 282 23.17 3.66 -12.76
C GLU A 282 22.54 4.99 -13.22
N GLY A 283 21.39 5.34 -12.64
CA GLY A 283 20.59 6.54 -12.99
C GLY A 283 21.12 7.87 -12.41
N GLY A 284 22.32 7.88 -11.85
CA GLY A 284 22.96 9.10 -11.31
C GLY A 284 22.84 9.27 -9.80
N GLY A 285 22.05 8.42 -9.15
CA GLY A 285 21.92 8.41 -7.69
C GLY A 285 21.11 9.58 -7.14
N ILE A 286 21.01 9.60 -5.82
CA ILE A 286 20.24 10.58 -5.04
C ILE A 286 21.23 11.45 -4.25
N PRO A 287 21.13 12.77 -4.31
CA PRO A 287 21.94 13.68 -3.51
C PRO A 287 21.79 13.40 -2.00
N ARG A 288 22.86 13.56 -1.24
CA ARG A 288 22.85 13.32 0.22
C ARG A 288 21.76 14.10 0.96
N SER A 289 21.42 15.30 0.48
CA SER A 289 20.32 16.13 1.03
C SER A 289 18.93 15.57 0.77
N GLY A 290 18.78 14.71 -0.25
CA GLY A 290 17.53 14.04 -0.60
C GLY A 290 17.30 12.74 0.17
N LEU A 291 18.36 12.02 0.55
CA LEU A 291 18.27 10.71 1.19
C LEU A 291 17.36 10.66 2.43
N PRO A 292 17.39 11.64 3.37
CA PRO A 292 16.46 11.63 4.50
C PRO A 292 14.99 11.76 4.12
N LYS A 293 14.71 12.24 2.90
CA LYS A 293 13.35 12.56 2.42
C LYS A 293 12.71 11.45 1.58
N ILE A 294 13.47 10.44 1.13
CA ILE A 294 12.97 9.41 0.20
C ILE A 294 11.81 8.57 0.75
N PHE A 295 11.73 8.43 2.06
CA PHE A 295 10.64 7.74 2.75
C PHE A 295 9.52 8.68 3.23
N THR A 296 9.53 9.94 2.79
CA THR A 296 8.46 10.88 3.09
C THR A 296 7.50 11.01 1.92
N TYR A 297 6.27 11.37 2.22
CA TYR A 297 5.22 11.51 1.23
C TYR A 297 5.34 12.82 0.46
N LEU A 298 4.96 12.82 -0.80
CA LEU A 298 5.05 13.95 -1.73
C LEU A 298 6.50 14.42 -2.03
N TYR A 299 7.52 13.63 -1.68
CA TYR A 299 8.88 13.88 -2.16
C TYR A 299 9.06 13.17 -3.51
N SER A 300 9.30 13.95 -4.54
CA SER A 300 9.61 13.44 -5.89
C SER A 300 10.57 14.39 -6.59
N THR A 301 11.50 13.84 -7.35
CA THR A 301 12.36 14.58 -8.29
C THR A 301 11.71 14.70 -9.67
N ALA A 302 10.63 13.96 -9.92
CA ALA A 302 9.84 14.04 -11.14
C ALA A 302 8.83 15.19 -11.06
N ARG A 303 8.42 15.69 -12.23
CA ARG A 303 7.28 16.61 -12.32
C ARG A 303 6.03 15.93 -11.77
N ASN A 304 5.44 16.52 -10.73
CA ASN A 304 4.31 15.92 -10.04
C ASN A 304 3.04 16.08 -10.90
N PRO A 305 2.33 15.01 -11.30
CA PRO A 305 1.10 15.12 -12.07
C PRO A 305 -0.02 15.88 -11.33
N LEU A 306 0.03 15.98 -9.98
CA LEU A 306 -0.92 16.79 -9.21
C LEU A 306 -0.67 18.31 -9.29
N ASP A 307 0.43 18.76 -9.89
CA ASP A 307 0.72 20.20 -10.07
C ASP A 307 -0.10 20.83 -11.21
N GLU A 308 -0.64 20.03 -12.12
CA GLU A 308 -1.61 20.42 -13.12
C GLU A 308 -3.03 20.27 -12.53
N HIS A 309 -4.03 20.99 -13.05
CA HIS A 309 -5.40 21.04 -12.52
C HIS A 309 -6.14 19.68 -12.62
N PHE A 310 -5.74 18.70 -11.80
CA PHE A 310 -6.38 17.38 -11.74
C PHE A 310 -7.60 17.38 -10.82
N THR A 311 -8.69 16.82 -11.30
CA THR A 311 -9.87 16.49 -10.50
C THR A 311 -9.69 15.13 -9.81
N THR A 312 -10.52 14.84 -8.79
CA THR A 312 -10.51 13.54 -8.09
C THR A 312 -10.81 12.34 -9.02
N ALA A 313 -11.39 12.57 -10.22
CA ALA A 313 -11.65 11.53 -11.21
C ALA A 313 -10.40 11.22 -12.04
N ASP A 314 -9.60 12.25 -12.37
CA ASP A 314 -8.39 12.12 -13.18
C ASP A 314 -7.26 11.41 -12.46
N VAL A 315 -7.19 11.57 -11.14
CA VAL A 315 -6.17 10.98 -10.27
C VAL A 315 -6.23 9.43 -10.25
N ALA A 316 -7.41 8.84 -10.46
CA ALA A 316 -7.58 7.38 -10.45
C ALA A 316 -7.10 6.68 -11.72
N THR A 317 -6.95 7.42 -12.84
CA THR A 317 -6.64 6.85 -14.16
C THR A 317 -5.22 7.15 -14.66
N ALA A 318 -4.51 8.08 -14.04
CA ALA A 318 -3.17 8.49 -14.45
C ALA A 318 -2.11 7.46 -14.04
N CYS A 319 -1.82 6.49 -14.91
CA CYS A 319 -0.66 5.60 -14.81
C CYS A 319 0.52 6.21 -15.56
N THR A 320 1.29 7.07 -14.89
CA THR A 320 2.46 7.77 -15.45
C THR A 320 3.76 7.33 -14.77
N MET A 321 4.92 7.55 -15.41
CA MET A 321 6.24 7.34 -14.79
C MET A 321 6.42 8.25 -13.56
N ALA A 322 5.91 9.47 -13.64
CA ALA A 322 5.89 10.39 -12.52
C ALA A 322 4.82 9.97 -11.50
N GLY A 323 5.23 9.50 -10.35
CA GLY A 323 4.33 9.18 -9.23
C GLY A 323 4.07 10.40 -8.33
N TYR A 324 3.11 10.24 -7.41
CA TYR A 324 2.77 11.28 -6.42
C TYR A 324 3.80 11.42 -5.29
N GLY A 325 4.98 10.75 -5.38
CA GLY A 325 5.94 10.67 -4.29
C GLY A 325 5.49 9.74 -3.14
N TYR A 326 4.66 8.76 -3.45
CA TYR A 326 4.11 7.78 -2.50
C TYR A 326 4.68 6.36 -2.71
N GLY A 327 5.30 6.09 -3.85
CA GLY A 327 5.75 4.74 -4.22
C GLY A 327 6.72 4.13 -3.19
N ILE A 328 7.81 4.82 -2.89
CA ILE A 328 8.84 4.33 -1.94
C ILE A 328 8.30 4.20 -0.51
N PRO A 329 7.65 5.23 0.10
CA PRO A 329 7.07 5.09 1.43
C PRO A 329 6.08 3.94 1.55
N ILE A 330 5.15 3.81 0.60
CA ILE A 330 4.15 2.74 0.63
C ILE A 330 4.80 1.37 0.40
N SER A 331 5.78 1.23 -0.50
CA SER A 331 6.53 -0.02 -0.69
C SER A 331 7.21 -0.48 0.59
N ARG A 332 7.80 0.45 1.36
CA ARG A 332 8.37 0.15 2.67
C ARG A 332 7.32 -0.36 3.67
N LEU A 333 6.13 0.24 3.69
CA LEU A 333 5.04 -0.21 4.56
C LEU A 333 4.56 -1.63 4.19
N TYR A 334 4.46 -1.94 2.90
CA TYR A 334 4.12 -3.30 2.45
C TYR A 334 5.18 -4.33 2.86
N ALA A 335 6.47 -3.99 2.77
CA ALA A 335 7.54 -4.84 3.25
C ALA A 335 7.41 -5.08 4.76
N ARG A 336 7.24 -4.01 5.54
CA ARG A 336 7.10 -4.04 6.99
C ARG A 336 5.85 -4.74 7.48
N TYR A 337 4.81 -4.80 6.67
CA TYR A 337 3.54 -5.42 7.05
C TYR A 337 3.70 -6.89 7.46
N PHE A 338 4.60 -7.63 6.80
CA PHE A 338 4.94 -9.02 7.14
C PHE A 338 6.35 -9.17 7.74
N GLY A 339 6.86 -8.15 8.41
CA GLY A 339 8.11 -8.23 9.18
C GLY A 339 9.39 -7.98 8.38
N GLY A 340 9.30 -7.54 7.11
CA GLY A 340 10.46 -7.13 6.31
C GLY A 340 10.81 -5.65 6.43
N ASP A 341 11.62 -5.13 5.52
CA ASP A 341 11.92 -3.69 5.39
C ASP A 341 12.44 -3.36 3.98
N LEU A 342 12.48 -2.08 3.65
CA LEU A 342 13.09 -1.54 2.44
C LEU A 342 14.21 -0.57 2.82
N GLN A 343 15.41 -0.83 2.32
CA GLN A 343 16.59 0.02 2.49
C GLN A 343 17.06 0.55 1.14
N ILE A 344 17.53 1.78 1.11
CA ILE A 344 18.05 2.43 -0.10
C ILE A 344 19.44 2.96 0.20
N ILE A 345 20.40 2.57 -0.62
CA ILE A 345 21.77 3.05 -0.63
C ILE A 345 22.00 3.73 -1.97
N SER A 346 22.44 4.97 -1.94
CA SER A 346 22.63 5.75 -3.17
C SER A 346 23.98 6.45 -3.18
N MET A 347 24.55 6.50 -4.37
CA MET A 347 25.83 7.14 -4.64
C MET A 347 25.59 8.22 -5.70
N GLU A 348 25.60 9.49 -5.26
CA GLU A 348 25.43 10.66 -6.14
C GLU A 348 26.48 10.65 -7.24
N GLY A 349 26.05 10.88 -8.47
CA GLY A 349 26.86 10.80 -9.68
C GLY A 349 26.97 9.41 -10.29
N TYR A 350 26.55 8.35 -9.56
CA TYR A 350 26.59 6.97 -10.06
C TYR A 350 25.23 6.32 -10.16
N GLY A 351 24.59 5.95 -9.05
CA GLY A 351 23.32 5.21 -9.09
C GLY A 351 22.76 4.86 -7.71
N THR A 352 21.71 4.03 -7.71
CA THR A 352 20.98 3.66 -6.50
C THR A 352 20.81 2.15 -6.40
N ASP A 353 21.00 1.62 -5.21
CA ASP A 353 20.70 0.24 -4.80
C ASP A 353 19.53 0.26 -3.80
N ALA A 354 18.43 -0.41 -4.14
CA ALA A 354 17.31 -0.66 -3.25
C ALA A 354 17.31 -2.13 -2.79
N TYR A 355 17.28 -2.36 -1.49
CA TYR A 355 17.26 -3.69 -0.87
C TYR A 355 15.90 -3.91 -0.22
N LEU A 356 15.12 -4.79 -0.80
CA LEU A 356 13.83 -5.23 -0.29
C LEU A 356 14.02 -6.54 0.47
N HIS A 357 13.92 -6.48 1.80
CA HIS A 357 13.99 -7.64 2.69
C HIS A 357 12.58 -8.12 3.00
N LEU A 358 12.33 -9.40 2.81
CA LEU A 358 11.04 -10.05 3.06
C LEU A 358 11.25 -11.21 4.03
N SER A 359 10.52 -11.23 5.15
CA SER A 359 10.60 -12.34 6.10
C SER A 359 10.17 -13.65 5.45
N ARG A 360 11.07 -14.63 5.44
CA ARG A 360 10.84 -15.97 4.86
C ARG A 360 9.87 -16.79 5.71
N LEU A 361 9.92 -16.64 7.03
CA LEU A 361 9.15 -17.47 7.96
C LEU A 361 7.68 -17.06 8.06
N GLY A 362 7.36 -15.81 7.81
CA GLY A 362 6.00 -15.26 7.82
C GLY A 362 5.30 -15.34 9.19
N ASP A 363 6.07 -15.45 10.29
CA ASP A 363 5.59 -15.57 11.66
C ASP A 363 5.43 -14.22 12.38
N SER A 364 6.01 -13.16 11.84
CA SER A 364 5.85 -11.82 12.36
C SER A 364 4.38 -11.36 12.28
N GLU A 365 3.83 -10.91 13.40
CA GLU A 365 2.51 -10.28 13.42
C GLU A 365 2.55 -8.92 12.72
N GLU A 366 1.45 -8.54 12.08
CA GLU A 366 1.31 -7.23 11.47
C GLU A 366 1.52 -6.11 12.50
N PRO A 367 2.18 -5.00 12.14
CA PRO A 367 2.31 -3.84 13.00
C PRO A 367 0.94 -3.19 13.24
N LEU A 368 0.44 -3.26 14.48
CA LEU A 368 -0.81 -2.62 14.88
C LEU A 368 -0.55 -1.14 15.20
N THR A 369 -1.35 -0.26 14.62
CA THR A 369 -1.18 1.20 14.72
C THR A 369 -2.43 1.89 15.25
#